data_b351e945bd3d4490400d2f4a850fdd4f
#
_entry.id   b351e945bd3d4490400d2f4a850fdd4f
#
_cell.length_a   1.000
_cell.length_b   1.000
_cell.length_c   1.000
_cell.angle_alpha   90.00
_cell.angle_beta   90.00
_cell.angle_gamma   90.00
#
_symmetry.space_group_name_H-M   'P 1'
#
loop_
_entity.id
_entity.type
_entity.pdbx_description
1 polymer ?
#
loop_
_entity_poly.entity_id
_entity_poly.type
_entity_poly.pdbx_seq_one_letter_code
_entity_poly.pdbx_strand_id
1 'polypeptide(L)'
;MKISVDDVYAWLDANIPTASTLKNYKVRIRPVLAALDDSKVYEAIKNKTILKLILEKGGSASTMKGKTQVFLKLIKEYPGLLEAVGEKIYEVYNKFFIEANLDMQNGYIQKVVEQDVEDEIESYSEIVKRVEATFPVGSDERLYTYMYQHVPVRDDLGELFIVKKTVDTLDKSNNYYLISTKTVILNKYKKEGRYGVLKYKLPEEVYKLIDTSKQFVFEHGPTLTSFVSKMLKAIGIKGGVNVFRHAYLSEQLDGENIKDPVLRKNLFQKMAHSPSVQLQYLRKLKD
;
A
#
# COMPACT_ATOMS: atom_id res chain seq x y z
N MET A 1 -17.71 33.73 0.85
CA MET A 1 -16.85 33.06 -0.17
C MET A 1 -17.75 32.44 -1.23
N LYS A 2 -17.38 32.51 -2.50
CA LYS A 2 -18.05 31.78 -3.58
C LYS A 2 -17.02 30.80 -4.17
N ILE A 3 -17.40 29.56 -4.38
CA ILE A 3 -16.58 28.53 -5.02
C ILE A 3 -17.50 27.78 -5.99
N SER A 4 -17.13 27.80 -7.27
CA SER A 4 -17.81 27.03 -8.33
C SER A 4 -17.24 25.62 -8.48
N VAL A 5 -17.92 24.81 -9.26
CA VAL A 5 -17.41 23.48 -9.65
C VAL A 5 -16.11 23.61 -10.47
N ASP A 6 -16.05 24.61 -11.34
CA ASP A 6 -14.86 24.88 -12.14
C ASP A 6 -13.68 25.34 -11.29
N ASP A 7 -13.91 26.15 -10.24
CA ASP A 7 -12.85 26.52 -9.29
C ASP A 7 -12.26 25.30 -8.58
N VAL A 8 -13.09 24.31 -8.22
CA VAL A 8 -12.62 23.05 -7.62
C VAL A 8 -11.73 22.27 -8.60
N TYR A 9 -12.14 22.15 -9.86
CA TYR A 9 -11.35 21.43 -10.85
C TYR A 9 -10.05 22.18 -11.19
N ALA A 10 -10.09 23.49 -11.32
CA ALA A 10 -8.90 24.32 -11.54
C ALA A 10 -7.90 24.19 -10.38
N TRP A 11 -8.42 24.22 -9.13
CA TRP A 11 -7.59 24.02 -7.96
C TRP A 11 -6.94 22.63 -7.94
N LEU A 12 -7.69 21.56 -8.25
CA LEU A 12 -7.15 20.22 -8.33
C LEU A 12 -6.04 20.12 -9.40
N ASP A 13 -6.24 20.71 -10.58
CA ASP A 13 -5.25 20.74 -11.65
C ASP A 13 -3.94 21.42 -11.21
N ALA A 14 -4.05 22.50 -10.46
CA ALA A 14 -2.88 23.24 -9.99
C ALA A 14 -2.15 22.59 -8.79
N ASN A 15 -2.86 21.84 -7.95
CA ASN A 15 -2.33 21.40 -6.64
C ASN A 15 -2.10 19.88 -6.52
N ILE A 16 -2.51 19.08 -7.51
CA ILE A 16 -2.27 17.63 -7.50
C ILE A 16 -1.16 17.27 -8.51
N PRO A 17 0.06 16.99 -8.04
CA PRO A 17 1.23 16.88 -8.92
C PRO A 17 1.24 15.61 -9.78
N THR A 18 0.50 14.57 -9.39
CA THR A 18 0.52 13.27 -10.06
C THR A 18 -0.71 13.09 -10.93
N ALA A 19 -0.54 12.94 -12.24
CA ALA A 19 -1.64 12.81 -13.20
C ALA A 19 -2.63 11.67 -12.86
N SER A 20 -2.14 10.53 -12.37
CA SER A 20 -3.00 9.41 -11.94
C SER A 20 -3.84 9.76 -10.71
N THR A 21 -3.27 10.47 -9.74
CA THR A 21 -3.99 10.92 -8.54
C THR A 21 -5.04 11.96 -8.90
N LEU A 22 -4.68 12.92 -9.75
CA LEU A 22 -5.57 13.96 -10.26
C LEU A 22 -6.78 13.33 -10.97
N LYS A 23 -6.55 12.41 -11.91
CA LYS A 23 -7.61 11.66 -12.60
C LYS A 23 -8.54 10.96 -11.61
N ASN A 24 -7.97 10.26 -10.63
CA ASN A 24 -8.74 9.55 -9.60
C ASN A 24 -9.57 10.50 -8.74
N TYR A 25 -9.05 11.65 -8.35
CA TYR A 25 -9.78 12.64 -7.57
C TYR A 25 -10.96 13.19 -8.35
N LYS A 26 -10.74 13.62 -9.60
CA LYS A 26 -11.80 14.11 -10.48
C LYS A 26 -12.92 13.08 -10.69
N VAL A 27 -12.57 11.83 -10.97
CA VAL A 27 -13.56 10.74 -11.14
C VAL A 27 -14.38 10.53 -9.87
N ARG A 28 -13.75 10.57 -8.69
CA ARG A 28 -14.45 10.33 -7.41
C ARG A 28 -15.46 11.40 -7.07
N ILE A 29 -15.12 12.68 -7.26
CA ILE A 29 -16.02 13.79 -6.85
C ILE A 29 -17.01 14.20 -7.92
N ARG A 30 -16.78 13.83 -9.19
CA ARG A 30 -17.65 14.18 -10.32
C ARG A 30 -19.16 13.92 -10.05
N PRO A 31 -19.57 12.73 -9.55
CA PRO A 31 -20.98 12.46 -9.28
C PRO A 31 -21.59 13.35 -8.19
N VAL A 32 -20.78 13.82 -7.25
CA VAL A 32 -21.20 14.70 -6.15
C VAL A 32 -21.32 16.13 -6.67
N LEU A 33 -20.33 16.62 -7.39
CA LEU A 33 -20.31 17.97 -7.94
C LEU A 33 -21.40 18.17 -9.01
N ALA A 34 -21.65 17.16 -9.85
CA ALA A 34 -22.71 17.22 -10.87
C ALA A 34 -24.14 17.30 -10.29
N ALA A 35 -24.30 17.05 -8.99
CA ALA A 35 -25.59 17.17 -8.29
C ALA A 35 -25.74 18.54 -7.60
N LEU A 36 -24.78 19.43 -7.74
CA LEU A 36 -24.80 20.79 -7.18
C LEU A 36 -25.06 21.82 -8.26
N ASP A 37 -25.68 22.96 -7.88
CA ASP A 37 -25.58 24.16 -8.68
C ASP A 37 -24.15 24.65 -8.71
N ASP A 38 -23.66 25.05 -9.87
CA ASP A 38 -22.26 25.35 -10.16
C ASP A 38 -21.62 26.33 -9.15
N SER A 39 -22.35 27.34 -8.70
CA SER A 39 -21.83 28.37 -7.79
C SER A 39 -21.97 28.08 -6.30
N LYS A 40 -22.44 26.86 -5.90
CA LYS A 40 -22.83 26.55 -4.52
C LYS A 40 -21.96 25.58 -3.78
N VAL A 41 -20.74 25.30 -4.27
CA VAL A 41 -19.83 24.32 -3.63
C VAL A 41 -19.49 24.73 -2.19
N TYR A 42 -19.17 26.02 -1.96
CA TYR A 42 -18.88 26.53 -0.62
C TYR A 42 -20.06 26.30 0.35
N GLU A 43 -21.27 26.68 -0.04
CA GLU A 43 -22.47 26.53 0.80
C GLU A 43 -22.76 25.02 1.04
N ALA A 44 -22.57 24.18 0.03
CA ALA A 44 -22.78 22.75 0.14
C ALA A 44 -21.76 22.08 1.09
N ILE A 45 -20.54 22.58 1.17
CA ILE A 45 -19.56 22.17 2.17
C ILE A 45 -20.02 22.63 3.55
N LYS A 46 -20.31 23.91 3.73
CA LYS A 46 -20.64 24.53 5.01
C LYS A 46 -21.89 23.91 5.65
N ASN A 47 -22.94 23.67 4.88
CA ASN A 47 -24.20 23.07 5.36
C ASN A 47 -24.21 21.53 5.29
N LYS A 48 -23.09 20.89 4.98
CA LYS A 48 -22.89 19.42 4.89
C LYS A 48 -23.70 18.73 3.79
N THR A 49 -24.21 19.45 2.80
CA THR A 49 -24.90 18.85 1.65
C THR A 49 -23.98 17.89 0.88
N ILE A 50 -22.69 18.19 0.80
CA ILE A 50 -21.69 17.28 0.20
C ILE A 50 -21.72 15.89 0.86
N LEU A 51 -21.76 15.80 2.21
CA LEU A 51 -21.82 14.51 2.90
C LEU A 51 -23.11 13.76 2.62
N LYS A 52 -24.24 14.47 2.56
CA LYS A 52 -25.53 13.87 2.17
C LYS A 52 -25.46 13.30 0.76
N LEU A 53 -24.92 14.06 -0.19
CA LEU A 53 -24.76 13.61 -1.57
C LEU A 53 -23.79 12.42 -1.68
N ILE A 54 -22.73 12.37 -0.86
CA ILE A 54 -21.83 11.21 -0.81
C ILE A 54 -22.59 9.94 -0.37
N LEU A 55 -23.46 10.07 0.64
CA LEU A 55 -24.31 8.97 1.12
C LEU A 55 -25.37 8.57 0.08
N GLU A 56 -26.11 9.55 -0.47
CA GLU A 56 -27.18 9.31 -1.45
C GLU A 56 -26.70 8.70 -2.76
N LYS A 57 -25.54 9.17 -3.27
CA LYS A 57 -24.93 8.60 -4.48
C LYS A 57 -24.33 7.22 -4.25
N GLY A 58 -24.35 6.77 -3.00
CA GLY A 58 -24.00 5.42 -2.59
C GLY A 58 -22.57 5.00 -2.91
N GLY A 59 -22.37 3.71 -2.81
CA GLY A 59 -21.11 3.06 -3.04
C GLY A 59 -20.59 2.35 -1.80
N SER A 60 -19.53 1.58 -1.99
CA SER A 60 -18.85 0.91 -0.88
C SER A 60 -18.25 1.94 0.11
N ALA A 61 -17.97 1.51 1.33
CA ALA A 61 -17.25 2.30 2.33
C ALA A 61 -15.92 2.87 1.76
N SER A 62 -15.22 2.10 0.92
CA SER A 62 -14.03 2.56 0.19
C SER A 62 -14.31 3.73 -0.76
N THR A 63 -15.46 3.70 -1.44
CA THR A 63 -15.88 4.78 -2.34
C THR A 63 -16.24 6.05 -1.56
N MET A 64 -17.01 5.92 -0.47
CA MET A 64 -17.38 7.03 0.40
C MET A 64 -16.15 7.67 1.03
N LYS A 65 -15.27 6.88 1.61
CA LYS A 65 -13.96 7.32 2.11
C LYS A 65 -13.18 8.11 1.06
N GLY A 66 -13.09 7.56 -0.16
CA GLY A 66 -12.32 8.19 -1.24
C GLY A 66 -12.89 9.52 -1.70
N LYS A 67 -14.21 9.66 -1.76
CA LYS A 67 -14.90 10.93 -2.05
C LYS A 67 -14.62 11.95 -0.94
N THR A 68 -14.85 11.58 0.31
CA THR A 68 -14.66 12.44 1.49
C THR A 68 -13.22 12.93 1.62
N GLN A 69 -12.23 12.08 1.30
CA GLN A 69 -10.81 12.44 1.31
C GLN A 69 -10.52 13.65 0.40
N VAL A 70 -11.14 13.72 -0.78
CA VAL A 70 -10.93 14.85 -1.70
C VAL A 70 -11.49 16.14 -1.13
N PHE A 71 -12.68 16.10 -0.51
CA PHE A 71 -13.28 17.28 0.11
C PHE A 71 -12.54 17.72 1.37
N LEU A 72 -12.02 16.79 2.18
CA LEU A 72 -11.14 17.12 3.32
C LEU A 72 -9.88 17.86 2.85
N LYS A 73 -9.27 17.37 1.77
CA LYS A 73 -8.10 18.03 1.18
C LYS A 73 -8.46 19.42 0.66
N LEU A 74 -9.58 19.55 -0.03
CA LEU A 74 -10.07 20.84 -0.52
C LEU A 74 -10.31 21.82 0.64
N ILE A 75 -11.03 21.40 1.69
CA ILE A 75 -11.32 22.25 2.85
C ILE A 75 -10.02 22.73 3.51
N LYS A 76 -9.04 21.85 3.64
CA LYS A 76 -7.78 22.14 4.33
C LYS A 76 -6.84 23.03 3.52
N GLU A 77 -6.76 22.83 2.21
CA GLU A 77 -5.71 23.39 1.38
C GLU A 77 -6.18 24.46 0.38
N TYR A 78 -7.50 24.57 0.11
CA TYR A 78 -8.01 25.66 -0.72
C TYR A 78 -7.92 26.99 0.05
N PRO A 79 -7.36 28.06 -0.57
CA PRO A 79 -7.07 29.31 0.13
C PRO A 79 -8.29 29.88 0.85
N GLY A 80 -8.18 30.07 2.18
CA GLY A 80 -9.21 30.65 3.05
C GLY A 80 -10.46 29.77 3.28
N LEU A 81 -10.56 28.57 2.71
CA LEU A 81 -11.77 27.76 2.84
C LEU A 81 -11.94 27.21 4.25
N LEU A 82 -10.89 26.70 4.89
CA LEU A 82 -10.94 26.20 6.26
C LEU A 82 -11.40 27.29 7.24
N GLU A 83 -10.86 28.49 7.12
CA GLU A 83 -11.24 29.64 7.91
C GLU A 83 -12.72 30.02 7.70
N ALA A 84 -13.18 30.02 6.43
CA ALA A 84 -14.55 30.41 6.07
C ALA A 84 -15.61 29.38 6.51
N VAL A 85 -15.31 28.07 6.47
CA VAL A 85 -16.25 27.02 6.92
C VAL A 85 -16.14 26.75 8.42
N GLY A 86 -14.96 26.96 9.01
CA GLY A 86 -14.63 26.75 10.41
C GLY A 86 -14.24 25.30 10.75
N GLU A 87 -13.39 25.15 11.77
CA GLU A 87 -12.88 23.86 12.26
C GLU A 87 -13.98 22.84 12.58
N LYS A 88 -15.10 23.27 13.16
CA LYS A 88 -16.22 22.38 13.48
C LYS A 88 -16.77 21.65 12.24
N ILE A 89 -16.82 22.30 11.11
CA ILE A 89 -17.27 21.67 9.86
C ILE A 89 -16.19 20.71 9.35
N TYR A 90 -14.93 21.10 9.38
CA TYR A 90 -13.82 20.20 9.04
C TYR A 90 -13.82 18.93 9.89
N GLU A 91 -14.03 19.04 11.20
CA GLU A 91 -14.13 17.88 12.11
C GLU A 91 -15.28 16.93 11.75
N VAL A 92 -16.44 17.46 11.32
CA VAL A 92 -17.55 16.61 10.86
C VAL A 92 -17.15 15.79 9.63
N TYR A 93 -16.47 16.41 8.64
CA TYR A 93 -15.97 15.69 7.47
C TYR A 93 -14.90 14.68 7.85
N ASN A 94 -14.00 15.01 8.78
CA ASN A 94 -12.96 14.13 9.26
C ASN A 94 -13.52 12.92 10.01
N LYS A 95 -14.53 13.14 10.87
CA LYS A 95 -15.25 12.06 11.56
C LYS A 95 -15.89 11.10 10.57
N PHE A 96 -16.61 11.64 9.57
CA PHE A 96 -17.21 10.81 8.51
C PHE A 96 -16.17 10.01 7.73
N PHE A 97 -15.00 10.60 7.42
CA PHE A 97 -13.89 9.89 6.78
C PHE A 97 -13.35 8.76 7.64
N ILE A 98 -13.20 8.98 8.95
CA ILE A 98 -12.72 7.95 9.90
C ILE A 98 -13.72 6.81 9.98
N GLU A 99 -15.01 7.09 10.11
CA GLU A 99 -16.08 6.08 10.14
C GLU A 99 -16.10 5.27 8.85
N ALA A 100 -16.13 5.90 7.69
CA ALA A 100 -16.07 5.18 6.41
C ALA A 100 -14.79 4.35 6.23
N ASN A 101 -13.68 4.78 6.83
CA ASN A 101 -12.44 3.99 6.82
C ASN A 101 -12.51 2.76 7.74
N LEU A 102 -13.14 2.90 8.90
CA LEU A 102 -13.36 1.78 9.84
C LEU A 102 -14.32 0.76 9.23
N ASP A 103 -15.44 1.21 8.65
CA ASP A 103 -16.40 0.33 7.98
C ASP A 103 -15.76 -0.44 6.83
N MET A 104 -14.92 0.23 6.04
CA MET A 104 -14.16 -0.43 4.99
C MET A 104 -13.23 -1.53 5.56
N GLN A 105 -12.51 -1.25 6.66
CA GLN A 105 -11.62 -2.21 7.29
C GLN A 105 -12.39 -3.40 7.86
N ASN A 106 -13.48 -3.13 8.57
CA ASN A 106 -14.32 -4.16 9.15
C ASN A 106 -14.95 -5.05 8.07
N GLY A 107 -15.41 -4.45 6.96
CA GLY A 107 -15.92 -5.20 5.83
C GLY A 107 -14.90 -6.14 5.20
N TYR A 108 -13.62 -5.73 5.11
CA TYR A 108 -12.56 -6.65 4.64
C TYR A 108 -12.27 -7.78 5.64
N ILE A 109 -12.21 -7.46 6.94
CA ILE A 109 -12.01 -8.47 7.99
C ILE A 109 -13.15 -9.49 7.97
N GLN A 110 -14.39 -9.01 7.90
CA GLN A 110 -15.57 -9.87 7.87
C GLN A 110 -15.56 -10.81 6.66
N LYS A 111 -15.26 -10.29 5.45
CA LYS A 111 -15.14 -11.12 4.25
C LYS A 111 -14.12 -12.23 4.37
N VAL A 112 -12.95 -11.95 4.99
CA VAL A 112 -11.92 -12.96 5.20
C VAL A 112 -12.34 -13.98 6.23
N VAL A 113 -12.96 -13.54 7.36
CA VAL A 113 -13.47 -14.43 8.43
C VAL A 113 -14.59 -15.32 7.90
N GLU A 114 -15.48 -14.79 7.06
CA GLU A 114 -16.59 -15.54 6.44
C GLU A 114 -16.15 -16.37 5.23
N GLN A 115 -14.86 -16.32 4.87
CA GLN A 115 -14.32 -16.97 3.68
C GLN A 115 -15.00 -16.52 2.35
N ASP A 116 -15.63 -15.37 2.37
CA ASP A 116 -16.32 -14.75 1.22
C ASP A 116 -15.33 -13.91 0.38
N VAL A 117 -14.17 -14.50 0.06
CA VAL A 117 -13.16 -13.86 -0.80
C VAL A 117 -13.12 -14.60 -2.12
N GLU A 118 -13.45 -13.88 -3.20
CA GLU A 118 -13.59 -14.46 -4.55
C GLU A 118 -12.30 -15.11 -5.09
N ASP A 119 -11.13 -14.62 -4.67
CA ASP A 119 -9.84 -15.09 -5.17
C ASP A 119 -9.14 -15.99 -4.13
N GLU A 120 -9.01 -17.26 -4.44
CA GLU A 120 -8.13 -18.16 -3.68
C GLU A 120 -6.69 -18.01 -4.11
N ILE A 121 -5.78 -18.11 -3.15
CA ILE A 121 -4.35 -18.02 -3.37
C ILE A 121 -3.60 -19.12 -2.63
N GLU A 122 -2.49 -19.58 -3.20
CA GLU A 122 -1.56 -20.47 -2.50
C GLU A 122 -1.01 -19.80 -1.25
N SER A 123 -0.81 -20.55 -0.16
CA SER A 123 -0.13 -20.03 1.01
C SER A 123 1.33 -19.66 0.68
N TYR A 124 1.92 -18.79 1.47
CA TYR A 124 3.33 -18.45 1.29
C TYR A 124 4.24 -19.67 1.46
N SER A 125 3.93 -20.49 2.45
CA SER A 125 4.63 -21.75 2.71
C SER A 125 4.54 -22.72 1.53
N GLU A 126 3.42 -22.79 0.84
CA GLU A 126 3.28 -23.62 -0.35
C GLU A 126 4.07 -23.06 -1.55
N ILE A 127 4.11 -21.74 -1.71
CA ILE A 127 4.97 -21.09 -2.71
C ILE A 127 6.44 -21.43 -2.44
N VAL A 128 6.90 -21.37 -1.18
CA VAL A 128 8.28 -21.76 -0.79
C VAL A 128 8.57 -23.18 -1.21
N LYS A 129 7.73 -24.16 -0.86
CA LYS A 129 7.91 -25.58 -1.24
C LYS A 129 8.03 -25.77 -2.75
N ARG A 130 7.18 -25.12 -3.55
CA ARG A 130 7.24 -25.22 -5.02
C ARG A 130 8.50 -24.59 -5.59
N VAL A 131 8.96 -23.48 -5.03
CA VAL A 131 10.23 -22.85 -5.42
C VAL A 131 11.40 -23.78 -5.09
N GLU A 132 11.40 -24.41 -3.91
CA GLU A 132 12.42 -25.39 -3.51
C GLU A 132 12.44 -26.64 -4.39
N ALA A 133 11.29 -27.10 -4.82
CA ALA A 133 11.18 -28.26 -5.72
C ALA A 133 11.62 -27.95 -7.16
N THR A 134 11.51 -26.69 -7.58
CA THR A 134 11.72 -26.31 -9.00
C THR A 134 13.11 -25.73 -9.26
N PHE A 135 13.67 -24.97 -8.31
CA PHE A 135 14.90 -24.23 -8.50
C PHE A 135 16.05 -24.82 -7.66
N PRO A 136 17.29 -24.77 -8.14
CA PRO A 136 18.44 -25.31 -7.40
C PRO A 136 18.75 -24.52 -6.13
N VAL A 137 19.42 -25.16 -5.18
CA VAL A 137 19.97 -24.49 -3.99
C VAL A 137 20.97 -23.41 -4.45
N GLY A 138 20.86 -22.20 -3.86
CA GLY A 138 21.71 -21.06 -4.20
C GLY A 138 21.22 -20.24 -5.39
N SER A 139 20.05 -20.57 -5.99
CA SER A 139 19.44 -19.73 -7.03
C SER A 139 18.87 -18.44 -6.45
N ASP A 140 18.81 -17.41 -7.30
CA ASP A 140 18.20 -16.13 -6.94
C ASP A 140 16.70 -16.27 -6.60
N GLU A 141 16.01 -17.25 -7.19
CA GLU A 141 14.61 -17.54 -6.91
C GLU A 141 14.40 -18.02 -5.47
N ARG A 142 15.24 -18.94 -4.98
CA ARG A 142 15.19 -19.38 -3.58
C ARG A 142 15.58 -18.25 -2.64
N LEU A 143 16.66 -17.54 -2.96
CA LEU A 143 17.12 -16.41 -2.16
C LEU A 143 16.04 -15.33 -2.04
N TYR A 144 15.40 -14.95 -3.17
CA TYR A 144 14.30 -13.97 -3.16
C TYR A 144 13.15 -14.43 -2.27
N THR A 145 12.75 -15.70 -2.42
CA THR A 145 11.64 -16.27 -1.66
C THR A 145 11.94 -16.25 -0.17
N TYR A 146 13.10 -16.70 0.27
CA TYR A 146 13.48 -16.67 1.69
C TYR A 146 13.64 -15.23 2.23
N MET A 147 14.26 -14.35 1.46
CA MET A 147 14.37 -12.93 1.86
C MET A 147 13.00 -12.28 2.04
N TYR A 148 12.02 -12.59 1.20
CA TYR A 148 10.71 -11.97 1.25
C TYR A 148 10.00 -12.20 2.60
N GLN A 149 10.18 -13.35 3.24
CA GLN A 149 9.64 -13.64 4.56
C GLN A 149 10.11 -12.64 5.64
N HIS A 150 11.33 -12.13 5.49
CA HIS A 150 11.95 -11.21 6.44
C HIS A 150 11.82 -9.75 6.01
N VAL A 151 11.79 -9.51 4.70
CA VAL A 151 11.70 -8.19 4.07
C VAL A 151 10.50 -8.14 3.11
N PRO A 152 9.26 -8.20 3.63
CA PRO A 152 8.05 -8.33 2.82
C PRO A 152 7.62 -6.99 2.19
N VAL A 153 8.53 -6.38 1.45
CA VAL A 153 8.32 -5.12 0.73
C VAL A 153 7.86 -5.41 -0.71
N ARG A 154 7.64 -4.38 -1.51
CA ARG A 154 7.25 -4.57 -2.91
C ARG A 154 8.45 -5.01 -3.75
N ASP A 155 8.66 -4.32 -4.87
CA ASP A 155 9.75 -4.46 -5.81
C ASP A 155 11.05 -3.73 -5.38
N ASP A 156 11.05 -3.19 -4.17
CA ASP A 156 12.16 -2.40 -3.62
C ASP A 156 13.44 -3.21 -3.33
N LEU A 157 13.38 -4.54 -3.45
CA LEU A 157 14.55 -5.43 -3.35
C LEU A 157 15.36 -5.53 -4.66
N GLY A 158 14.84 -4.99 -5.77
CA GLY A 158 15.42 -5.20 -7.09
C GLY A 158 16.83 -4.65 -7.28
N GLU A 159 17.12 -3.50 -6.69
CA GLU A 159 18.42 -2.83 -6.75
C GLU A 159 19.03 -2.75 -5.35
N LEU A 160 19.40 -3.90 -4.80
CA LEU A 160 19.97 -4.01 -3.46
C LEU A 160 21.49 -4.17 -3.55
N PHE A 161 22.23 -3.07 -3.36
CA PHE A 161 23.70 -3.05 -3.41
C PHE A 161 24.31 -3.79 -2.23
N ILE A 162 25.34 -4.59 -2.49
CA ILE A 162 26.12 -5.25 -1.44
C ILE A 162 27.26 -4.34 -0.99
N VAL A 163 27.34 -4.03 0.30
CA VAL A 163 28.37 -3.15 0.86
C VAL A 163 29.00 -3.72 2.13
N LYS A 164 30.31 -3.51 2.28
CA LYS A 164 31.10 -4.04 3.42
C LYS A 164 31.11 -3.13 4.64
N LYS A 165 30.93 -1.80 4.45
CA LYS A 165 31.16 -0.76 5.48
C LYS A 165 29.87 -0.04 5.90
N THR A 166 30.00 0.71 7.00
CA THR A 166 28.98 1.42 7.75
C THR A 166 28.18 2.46 6.94
N VAL A 167 26.97 2.71 7.39
CA VAL A 167 25.85 3.42 6.76
C VAL A 167 26.06 4.91 6.54
N ASP A 168 26.93 5.58 7.30
CA ASP A 168 26.99 7.03 7.39
C ASP A 168 27.50 7.75 6.11
N THR A 169 28.11 6.99 5.19
CA THR A 169 28.64 7.51 3.91
C THR A 169 27.89 6.99 2.68
N LEU A 170 26.80 6.25 2.88
CA LEU A 170 26.06 5.64 1.75
C LEU A 170 25.06 6.64 1.16
N ASP A 171 24.98 6.62 -0.16
CA ASP A 171 24.00 7.41 -0.89
C ASP A 171 22.57 7.00 -0.52
N LYS A 172 21.80 7.92 0.04
CA LYS A 172 20.40 7.69 0.44
C LYS A 172 19.44 7.46 -0.74
N SER A 173 19.89 7.62 -1.96
CA SER A 173 19.10 7.30 -3.15
C SER A 173 19.07 5.81 -3.50
N ASN A 174 19.85 4.98 -2.80
CA ASN A 174 19.98 3.54 -3.06
C ASN A 174 19.57 2.68 -1.86
N ASN A 175 19.29 1.40 -2.12
CA ASN A 175 19.02 0.37 -1.12
C ASN A 175 20.24 -0.54 -0.96
N TYR A 176 20.47 -1.06 0.25
CA TYR A 176 21.72 -1.76 0.58
C TYR A 176 21.51 -3.04 1.37
N TYR A 177 22.38 -4.02 1.14
CA TYR A 177 22.64 -5.10 2.07
C TYR A 177 24.02 -4.88 2.73
N LEU A 178 24.03 -4.74 4.05
CA LEU A 178 25.26 -4.57 4.84
C LEU A 178 25.79 -5.91 5.30
N ILE A 179 26.96 -6.30 4.80
CA ILE A 179 27.61 -7.58 5.14
C ILE A 179 27.97 -7.63 6.64
N SER A 180 28.48 -6.52 7.21
CA SER A 180 28.94 -6.46 8.61
C SER A 180 27.84 -6.73 9.62
N THR A 181 26.62 -6.28 9.36
CA THR A 181 25.48 -6.39 10.29
C THR A 181 24.40 -7.35 9.80
N LYS A 182 24.56 -7.94 8.62
CA LYS A 182 23.54 -8.81 7.97
C LYS A 182 22.19 -8.12 7.83
N THR A 183 22.21 -6.84 7.45
CA THR A 183 21.03 -5.97 7.47
C THR A 183 20.73 -5.44 6.08
N VAL A 184 19.47 -5.57 5.65
CA VAL A 184 18.91 -4.86 4.49
C VAL A 184 18.49 -3.48 4.93
N ILE A 185 18.90 -2.45 4.21
CA ILE A 185 18.54 -1.06 4.41
C ILE A 185 17.82 -0.55 3.18
N LEU A 186 16.58 -0.12 3.36
CA LEU A 186 15.79 0.51 2.31
C LEU A 186 15.67 2.00 2.59
N ASN A 187 16.39 2.79 1.81
CA ASN A 187 16.32 4.25 1.81
C ASN A 187 15.29 4.73 0.77
N LYS A 188 15.26 4.09 -0.41
CA LYS A 188 14.41 4.44 -1.53
C LYS A 188 13.34 3.39 -1.74
N TYR A 189 12.09 3.73 -1.42
CA TYR A 189 10.91 2.90 -1.66
C TYR A 189 9.64 3.78 -1.71
N LYS A 190 8.53 3.23 -2.20
CA LYS A 190 7.31 4.01 -2.52
C LYS A 190 6.75 4.88 -1.38
N LYS A 191 7.05 4.55 -0.12
CA LYS A 191 6.51 5.24 1.08
C LYS A 191 7.59 5.79 2.00
N GLU A 192 8.80 6.01 1.49
CA GLU A 192 9.95 6.50 2.26
C GLU A 192 9.66 7.78 3.03
N GLY A 193 8.97 8.75 2.43
CA GLY A 193 8.60 10.01 3.07
C GLY A 193 7.64 9.86 4.26
N ARG A 194 7.00 8.67 4.43
CA ARG A 194 6.12 8.40 5.57
C ARG A 194 6.77 7.55 6.65
N TYR A 195 7.57 6.56 6.27
CA TYR A 195 8.12 5.57 7.20
C TYR A 195 9.62 5.72 7.42
N GLY A 196 10.28 6.63 6.68
CA GLY A 196 11.73 6.85 6.78
C GLY A 196 12.53 5.64 6.29
N VAL A 197 13.75 5.50 6.80
CA VAL A 197 14.63 4.39 6.46
C VAL A 197 14.15 3.10 7.14
N LEU A 198 13.97 2.04 6.36
CA LEU A 198 13.63 0.71 6.89
C LEU A 198 14.88 -0.15 7.02
N LYS A 199 14.96 -0.92 8.10
CA LYS A 199 16.09 -1.82 8.39
C LYS A 199 15.57 -3.19 8.78
N TYR A 200 16.06 -4.24 8.08
CA TYR A 200 15.67 -5.63 8.32
C TYR A 200 16.91 -6.47 8.52
N LYS A 201 17.07 -7.04 9.71
CA LYS A 201 18.15 -7.99 9.99
C LYS A 201 17.78 -9.35 9.38
N LEU A 202 18.66 -9.91 8.56
CA LEU A 202 18.46 -11.22 7.97
C LEU A 202 18.97 -12.31 8.92
N PRO A 203 18.23 -13.43 9.05
CA PRO A 203 18.68 -14.60 9.81
C PRO A 203 19.76 -15.36 9.05
N GLU A 204 20.40 -16.29 9.73
CA GLU A 204 21.58 -16.97 9.24
C GLU A 204 21.32 -17.80 7.99
N GLU A 205 20.22 -18.49 7.95
CA GLU A 205 19.77 -19.32 6.83
C GLU A 205 19.55 -18.52 5.55
N VAL A 206 19.28 -17.22 5.65
CA VAL A 206 19.07 -16.33 4.50
C VAL A 206 20.38 -15.65 4.08
N TYR A 207 21.11 -15.03 5.03
CA TYR A 207 22.30 -14.27 4.64
C TYR A 207 23.44 -15.15 4.13
N LYS A 208 23.51 -16.42 4.51
CA LYS A 208 24.48 -17.39 3.97
C LYS A 208 24.29 -17.71 2.48
N LEU A 209 23.09 -17.47 1.96
CA LEU A 209 22.80 -17.67 0.53
C LEU A 209 23.23 -16.48 -0.33
N ILE A 210 23.53 -15.33 0.28
CA ILE A 210 23.93 -14.12 -0.46
C ILE A 210 25.38 -14.25 -0.89
N ASP A 211 25.62 -14.24 -2.20
CA ASP A 211 26.96 -14.15 -2.75
C ASP A 211 27.53 -12.74 -2.60
N THR A 212 28.36 -12.55 -1.58
CA THR A 212 28.94 -11.25 -1.25
C THR A 212 30.07 -10.80 -2.16
N SER A 213 30.43 -11.58 -3.17
CA SER A 213 31.39 -11.18 -4.22
C SER A 213 30.73 -10.32 -5.31
N LYS A 214 29.42 -10.38 -5.42
CA LYS A 214 28.63 -9.62 -6.40
C LYS A 214 28.43 -8.16 -5.99
N GLN A 215 28.04 -7.32 -6.95
CA GLN A 215 27.68 -5.92 -6.70
C GLN A 215 26.26 -5.80 -6.14
N PHE A 216 25.34 -6.66 -6.58
CA PHE A 216 23.94 -6.69 -6.17
C PHE A 216 23.59 -8.03 -5.55
N VAL A 217 22.59 -8.01 -4.65
CA VAL A 217 22.06 -9.25 -4.05
C VAL A 217 21.40 -10.12 -5.12
N PHE A 218 20.72 -9.50 -6.08
CA PHE A 218 20.07 -10.18 -7.20
C PHE A 218 20.65 -9.69 -8.53
N GLU A 219 21.09 -10.61 -9.36
CA GLU A 219 21.47 -10.36 -10.75
C GLU A 219 20.34 -10.78 -11.69
N HIS A 220 19.16 -10.20 -11.48
CA HIS A 220 18.02 -10.45 -12.35
C HIS A 220 18.07 -9.58 -13.60
N GLY A 221 17.31 -9.99 -14.63
CA GLY A 221 17.14 -9.24 -15.87
C GLY A 221 16.55 -7.83 -15.66
N PRO A 222 15.92 -7.20 -16.64
CA PRO A 222 15.66 -5.77 -16.65
C PRO A 222 14.82 -5.23 -15.47
N THR A 223 14.01 -6.07 -14.80
CA THR A 223 13.27 -5.67 -13.60
C THR A 223 12.99 -6.84 -12.67
N LEU A 224 12.95 -6.58 -11.35
CA LEU A 224 12.53 -7.56 -10.34
C LEU A 224 11.12 -8.11 -10.63
N THR A 225 10.21 -7.27 -11.08
CA THR A 225 8.84 -7.69 -11.43
C THR A 225 8.85 -8.75 -12.53
N SER A 226 9.68 -8.60 -13.57
CA SER A 226 9.81 -9.59 -14.64
C SER A 226 10.41 -10.90 -14.13
N PHE A 227 11.44 -10.83 -13.30
CA PHE A 227 12.06 -11.98 -12.66
C PHE A 227 11.05 -12.78 -11.83
N VAL A 228 10.35 -12.12 -10.91
CA VAL A 228 9.34 -12.75 -10.05
C VAL A 228 8.19 -13.35 -10.86
N SER A 229 7.73 -12.67 -11.91
CA SER A 229 6.66 -13.20 -12.77
C SER A 229 7.09 -14.46 -13.51
N LYS A 230 8.36 -14.54 -13.98
CA LYS A 230 8.91 -15.74 -14.60
C LYS A 230 9.04 -16.89 -13.60
N MET A 231 9.54 -16.61 -12.41
CA MET A 231 9.66 -17.58 -11.31
C MET A 231 8.30 -18.17 -10.94
N LEU A 232 7.29 -17.33 -10.70
CA LEU A 232 5.94 -17.78 -10.38
C LEU A 232 5.33 -18.62 -11.50
N LYS A 233 5.52 -18.22 -12.76
CA LYS A 233 5.07 -18.99 -13.93
C LYS A 233 5.71 -20.36 -13.97
N ALA A 234 7.00 -20.50 -13.66
CA ALA A 234 7.71 -21.76 -13.64
C ALA A 234 7.17 -22.76 -12.61
N ILE A 235 6.61 -22.26 -11.49
CA ILE A 235 5.95 -23.08 -10.45
C ILE A 235 4.42 -23.18 -10.63
N GLY A 236 3.90 -22.79 -11.80
CA GLY A 236 2.48 -22.89 -12.13
C GLY A 236 1.57 -21.83 -11.52
N ILE A 237 2.12 -20.74 -10.99
CA ILE A 237 1.35 -19.64 -10.38
C ILE A 237 1.30 -18.44 -11.33
N LYS A 238 0.10 -17.90 -11.58
CA LYS A 238 -0.09 -16.66 -12.35
C LYS A 238 0.06 -15.43 -11.45
N GLY A 239 0.82 -14.44 -11.90
CA GLY A 239 0.92 -13.14 -11.24
C GLY A 239 2.35 -12.59 -11.20
N GLY A 240 2.59 -11.68 -10.27
CA GLY A 240 3.88 -11.00 -10.08
C GLY A 240 4.17 -10.76 -8.58
N VAL A 241 4.98 -9.77 -8.26
CA VAL A 241 5.42 -9.45 -6.87
C VAL A 241 4.26 -9.38 -5.88
N ASN A 242 3.07 -8.90 -6.31
CA ASN A 242 1.92 -8.82 -5.43
C ASN A 242 1.40 -10.19 -4.95
N VAL A 243 1.64 -11.28 -5.68
CA VAL A 243 1.26 -12.63 -5.25
C VAL A 243 1.94 -12.99 -3.94
N PHE A 244 3.25 -12.74 -3.82
CA PHE A 244 3.97 -12.94 -2.56
C PHE A 244 3.37 -12.16 -1.41
N ARG A 245 2.95 -10.94 -1.67
CA ARG A 245 2.34 -10.07 -0.67
C ARG A 245 0.98 -10.55 -0.23
N HIS A 246 0.14 -11.00 -1.16
CA HIS A 246 -1.16 -11.61 -0.86
C HIS A 246 -0.96 -12.89 -0.05
N ALA A 247 -0.11 -13.81 -0.52
CA ALA A 247 0.16 -15.09 0.11
C ALA A 247 0.73 -14.91 1.54
N TYR A 248 1.78 -14.11 1.67
CA TYR A 248 2.41 -13.84 2.96
C TYR A 248 1.43 -13.24 3.97
N LEU A 249 0.69 -12.21 3.56
CA LEU A 249 -0.24 -11.54 4.47
C LEU A 249 -1.42 -12.43 4.83
N SER A 250 -1.99 -13.15 3.87
CA SER A 250 -3.11 -14.07 4.12
C SER A 250 -2.73 -15.18 5.08
N GLU A 251 -1.54 -15.76 4.93
CA GLU A 251 -1.04 -16.79 5.84
C GLU A 251 -0.75 -16.24 7.26
N GLN A 252 -0.16 -15.04 7.38
CA GLN A 252 0.14 -14.44 8.69
C GLN A 252 -1.13 -14.00 9.43
N LEU A 253 -2.20 -13.66 8.73
CA LEU A 253 -3.47 -13.20 9.28
C LEU A 253 -4.60 -14.24 9.11
N ASP A 254 -4.24 -15.50 8.96
CA ASP A 254 -5.23 -16.58 8.86
C ASP A 254 -5.97 -16.83 10.18
N GLY A 255 -7.20 -17.32 10.08
CA GLY A 255 -8.04 -17.66 11.23
C GLY A 255 -8.22 -16.52 12.24
N GLU A 256 -7.98 -16.78 13.51
CA GLU A 256 -8.12 -15.81 14.60
C GLU A 256 -7.06 -14.70 14.58
N ASN A 257 -5.93 -14.91 13.90
CA ASN A 257 -4.85 -13.94 13.81
C ASN A 257 -5.29 -12.60 13.20
N ILE A 258 -6.27 -12.63 12.30
CA ILE A 258 -6.83 -11.41 11.68
C ILE A 258 -7.50 -10.48 12.71
N LYS A 259 -7.98 -11.02 13.84
CA LYS A 259 -8.64 -10.25 14.88
C LYS A 259 -7.63 -9.55 15.80
N ASP A 260 -6.36 -9.98 15.83
CA ASP A 260 -5.33 -9.39 16.68
C ASP A 260 -4.84 -8.02 16.13
N PRO A 261 -5.17 -6.91 16.79
CA PRO A 261 -4.78 -5.58 16.34
C PRO A 261 -3.27 -5.32 16.46
N VAL A 262 -2.59 -5.98 17.40
CA VAL A 262 -1.15 -5.82 17.63
C VAL A 262 -0.38 -6.51 16.50
N LEU A 263 -0.76 -7.76 16.19
CA LEU A 263 -0.17 -8.50 15.08
C LEU A 263 -0.36 -7.76 13.75
N ARG A 264 -1.57 -7.29 13.46
CA ARG A 264 -1.85 -6.48 12.27
C ARG A 264 -0.97 -5.24 12.20
N LYS A 265 -0.87 -4.49 13.30
CA LYS A 265 -0.03 -3.27 13.35
C LYS A 265 1.43 -3.57 13.05
N ASN A 266 1.98 -4.62 13.65
CA ASN A 266 3.38 -5.03 13.46
C ASN A 266 3.64 -5.45 12.00
N LEU A 267 2.76 -6.26 11.42
CA LEU A 267 2.85 -6.64 10.00
C LEU A 267 2.76 -5.41 9.08
N PHE A 268 1.91 -4.44 9.41
CA PHE A 268 1.75 -3.21 8.64
C PHE A 268 3.02 -2.37 8.64
N GLN A 269 3.67 -2.23 9.78
CA GLN A 269 4.95 -1.55 9.88
C GLN A 269 6.05 -2.30 9.11
N LYS A 270 6.14 -3.63 9.29
CA LYS A 270 7.10 -4.48 8.58
C LYS A 270 6.97 -4.38 7.07
N MET A 271 5.76 -4.25 6.54
CA MET A 271 5.49 -4.16 5.09
C MET A 271 5.46 -2.72 4.55
N ALA A 272 5.74 -1.71 5.36
CA ALA A 272 5.61 -0.28 5.03
C ALA A 272 4.24 0.08 4.42
N HIS A 273 3.16 -0.42 5.02
CA HIS A 273 1.79 -0.22 4.55
C HIS A 273 0.90 0.46 5.57
N SER A 274 -0.09 1.21 5.07
CA SER A 274 -1.19 1.65 5.93
C SER A 274 -2.17 0.49 6.18
N PRO A 275 -2.79 0.43 7.37
CA PRO A 275 -3.75 -0.62 7.70
C PRO A 275 -4.86 -0.81 6.67
N SER A 276 -5.40 0.30 6.15
CA SER A 276 -6.49 0.28 5.16
C SER A 276 -6.11 -0.28 3.79
N VAL A 277 -4.82 -0.22 3.42
CA VAL A 277 -4.35 -0.78 2.15
C VAL A 277 -4.07 -2.27 2.29
N GLN A 278 -3.66 -2.70 3.46
CA GLN A 278 -3.19 -4.04 3.68
C GLN A 278 -4.31 -5.08 3.73
N LEU A 279 -5.43 -4.73 4.34
CA LEU A 279 -6.61 -5.60 4.34
C LEU A 279 -7.14 -5.89 2.92
N GLN A 280 -6.84 -5.02 1.95
CA GLN A 280 -7.16 -5.26 0.53
C GLN A 280 -6.31 -6.38 -0.10
N TYR A 281 -5.21 -6.77 0.53
CA TYR A 281 -4.35 -7.86 0.07
C TYR A 281 -4.75 -9.23 0.60
N LEU A 282 -5.65 -9.30 1.59
CA LEU A 282 -6.11 -10.58 2.12
C LEU A 282 -6.88 -11.37 1.05
N ARG A 283 -6.61 -12.65 1.00
CA ARG A 283 -7.26 -13.63 0.12
C ARG A 283 -7.55 -14.89 0.91
N LYS A 284 -8.48 -15.68 0.42
CA LYS A 284 -8.71 -17.04 0.92
C LYS A 284 -7.50 -17.89 0.54
N LEU A 285 -6.97 -18.64 1.49
CA LEU A 285 -5.93 -19.63 1.20
C LEU A 285 -6.59 -20.87 0.58
N LYS A 286 -5.91 -21.48 -0.38
CA LYS A 286 -6.30 -22.80 -0.90
C LYS A 286 -6.02 -23.84 0.16
N ASP A 287 -6.94 -24.78 0.27
CA ASP A 287 -6.84 -25.95 1.16
C ASP A 287 -5.69 -26.88 0.75
#